data_9044da885e0dc00929e6efd6807067fd
#
_entry.id   9044da885e0dc00929e6efd6807067fd
#
_cell.length_a   1.000
_cell.length_b   1.000
_cell.length_c   1.000
_cell.angle_alpha   90.00
_cell.angle_beta   90.00
_cell.angle_gamma   90.00
#
_symmetry.space_group_name_H-M   'P 1'
#
loop_
_entity.id
_entity.type
_entity.pdbx_description
1 polymer ?
#
loop_
_entity_poly.entity_id
_entity_poly.type
_entity_poly.pdbx_seq_one_letter_code
_entity_poly.pdbx_strand_id
1 'polypeptide(L)'
;MRVDRRITPPAPSGRPSPFLLSALLCAALFAALPARAEGPFTVTSDDLTPGARVRLANVFDRGDCKGANRSPQLAWHNPPPGTRGYAVTIFDPDAPGHGWWHWAVAGIPATVTSLPADASASGFLRRIGASEARNDFGLDGYGGPCPPPGKPHRYVITVYALKGTDLRVSQGRPAPMFEHEIGTLAIGTAQLTVTYGQ
;
A
#
# COMPACT_ATOMS: atom_id res chain seq x y z
N MET A 1 -48.53 -43.45 -79.81
CA MET A 1 -47.48 -42.48 -79.92
C MET A 1 -48.03 -41.16 -79.39
N ARG A 2 -47.76 -40.80 -78.10
CA ARG A 2 -48.27 -39.62 -77.43
C ARG A 2 -47.10 -38.60 -77.35
N VAL A 3 -47.26 -37.46 -77.94
CA VAL A 3 -46.32 -36.35 -77.86
C VAL A 3 -46.76 -35.47 -76.69
N ASP A 4 -45.91 -35.39 -75.71
CA ASP A 4 -46.16 -34.60 -74.50
C ASP A 4 -45.55 -33.17 -74.71
N ARG A 5 -46.40 -32.20 -74.81
CA ARG A 5 -45.98 -30.76 -74.95
C ARG A 5 -45.83 -30.18 -73.57
N ARG A 6 -44.60 -29.97 -73.13
CA ARG A 6 -44.33 -29.16 -71.95
C ARG A 6 -44.55 -27.68 -72.23
N ILE A 7 -45.43 -27.08 -71.52
CA ILE A 7 -45.74 -25.65 -71.52
C ILE A 7 -44.80 -24.99 -70.50
N THR A 8 -43.93 -24.10 -70.94
CA THR A 8 -43.04 -23.28 -70.13
C THR A 8 -43.82 -22.03 -69.68
N PRO A 9 -43.86 -21.72 -68.34
CA PRO A 9 -44.48 -20.45 -67.91
C PRO A 9 -43.55 -19.21 -68.13
N PRO A 10 -44.09 -18.02 -68.33
CA PRO A 10 -43.30 -16.83 -68.57
C PRO A 10 -42.65 -16.32 -67.28
N ALA A 11 -41.45 -15.77 -67.39
CA ALA A 11 -40.70 -15.16 -66.31
C ALA A 11 -41.39 -13.87 -65.80
N PRO A 12 -41.39 -13.62 -64.47
CA PRO A 12 -41.88 -12.36 -63.92
C PRO A 12 -40.84 -11.24 -64.10
N SER A 13 -41.25 -10.18 -64.75
CA SER A 13 -40.51 -8.91 -64.84
C SER A 13 -40.67 -8.13 -63.50
N GLY A 14 -39.74 -8.37 -62.58
CA GLY A 14 -39.63 -7.57 -61.38
C GLY A 14 -38.69 -6.39 -61.58
N ARG A 15 -39.25 -5.17 -61.53
CA ARG A 15 -38.47 -3.92 -61.43
C ARG A 15 -37.81 -3.89 -60.04
N PRO A 16 -36.54 -3.53 -59.92
CA PRO A 16 -35.94 -3.34 -58.61
C PRO A 16 -36.42 -2.00 -58.03
N SER A 17 -37.11 -2.05 -56.87
CA SER A 17 -37.35 -0.90 -56.03
C SER A 17 -36.04 -0.43 -55.38
N PRO A 18 -35.77 0.88 -55.36
CA PRO A 18 -34.64 1.40 -54.62
C PRO A 18 -34.99 1.50 -53.14
N PHE A 19 -34.73 0.43 -52.39
CA PHE A 19 -34.70 0.54 -50.93
C PHE A 19 -33.40 1.25 -50.56
N LEU A 20 -33.52 2.51 -50.14
CA LEU A 20 -32.53 3.30 -49.47
C LEU A 20 -32.11 2.56 -48.17
N LEU A 21 -31.00 1.88 -48.20
CA LEU A 21 -30.31 1.42 -46.97
C LEU A 21 -29.72 2.65 -46.30
N SER A 22 -30.45 3.28 -45.39
CA SER A 22 -29.90 4.21 -44.41
C SER A 22 -29.15 3.39 -43.38
N ALA A 23 -27.87 3.16 -43.62
CA ALA A 23 -26.95 2.65 -42.60
C ALA A 23 -26.71 3.76 -41.57
N LEU A 24 -27.46 3.72 -40.46
CA LEU A 24 -27.15 4.49 -39.25
C LEU A 24 -25.82 3.98 -38.69
N LEU A 25 -24.75 4.67 -39.01
CA LEU A 25 -23.43 4.50 -38.38
C LEU A 25 -23.55 5.15 -36.99
N CYS A 26 -23.97 4.37 -35.98
CA CYS A 26 -23.82 4.73 -34.59
C CYS A 26 -22.33 4.73 -34.22
N ALA A 27 -21.67 5.86 -34.46
CA ALA A 27 -20.35 6.12 -33.90
C ALA A 27 -20.51 6.28 -32.39
N ALA A 28 -20.31 5.18 -31.63
CA ALA A 28 -20.17 5.24 -30.18
C ALA A 28 -18.88 6.01 -29.89
N LEU A 29 -19.01 7.32 -29.63
CA LEU A 29 -17.96 8.09 -29.00
C LEU A 29 -17.76 7.52 -27.59
N PHE A 30 -16.81 6.60 -27.44
CA PHE A 30 -16.22 6.32 -26.13
C PHE A 30 -15.46 7.58 -25.70
N ALA A 31 -16.14 8.47 -24.98
CA ALA A 31 -15.45 9.52 -24.25
C ALA A 31 -14.53 8.83 -23.23
N ALA A 32 -13.26 8.74 -23.54
CA ALA A 32 -12.24 8.37 -22.57
C ALA A 32 -12.29 9.43 -21.48
N LEU A 33 -12.90 9.08 -20.33
CA LEU A 33 -12.81 9.90 -19.13
C LEU A 33 -11.30 10.09 -18.86
N PRO A 34 -10.84 11.32 -18.66
CA PRO A 34 -9.46 11.55 -18.29
C PRO A 34 -9.19 10.74 -17.02
N ALA A 35 -8.24 9.82 -17.09
CA ALA A 35 -7.73 9.13 -15.90
C ALA A 35 -7.27 10.23 -14.96
N ARG A 36 -8.03 10.44 -13.86
CA ARG A 36 -7.64 11.39 -12.83
C ARG A 36 -6.31 10.91 -12.30
N ALA A 37 -5.26 11.68 -12.48
CA ALA A 37 -3.97 11.38 -11.87
C ALA A 37 -4.22 11.27 -10.37
N GLU A 38 -4.13 10.05 -9.84
CA GLU A 38 -4.18 9.86 -8.40
C GLU A 38 -3.01 10.67 -7.82
N GLY A 39 -3.26 11.38 -6.71
CA GLY A 39 -2.22 12.16 -6.05
C GLY A 39 -1.05 11.27 -5.62
N PRO A 40 0.04 11.83 -5.11
CA PRO A 40 1.19 11.06 -4.68
C PRO A 40 0.82 10.04 -3.59
N PHE A 41 1.53 8.93 -3.55
CA PHE A 41 1.43 7.98 -2.43
C PHE A 41 1.88 8.68 -1.16
N THR A 42 1.01 8.79 -0.16
CA THR A 42 1.23 9.55 1.08
C THR A 42 0.91 8.72 2.31
N VAL A 43 1.57 9.06 3.42
CA VAL A 43 1.26 8.55 4.76
C VAL A 43 0.95 9.72 5.69
N THR A 44 -0.06 9.53 6.53
CA THR A 44 -0.52 10.47 7.56
C THR A 44 -0.66 9.76 8.90
N SER A 45 -0.77 10.52 9.98
CA SER A 45 -0.98 9.98 11.32
C SER A 45 -1.75 11.00 12.18
N ASP A 46 -2.66 10.49 13.02
CA ASP A 46 -3.34 11.28 14.04
C ASP A 46 -2.44 11.49 15.29
N ASP A 47 -1.45 10.61 15.45
CA ASP A 47 -0.54 10.63 16.60
C ASP A 47 0.73 11.42 16.33
N LEU A 48 1.17 11.46 15.06
CA LEU A 48 2.47 12.00 14.63
C LEU A 48 2.28 13.16 13.65
N THR A 49 2.78 14.34 14.01
CA THR A 49 2.79 15.52 13.12
C THR A 49 4.15 15.60 12.43
N PRO A 50 4.21 15.74 11.08
CA PRO A 50 5.48 15.86 10.35
C PRO A 50 6.40 16.93 10.93
N GLY A 51 7.66 16.57 11.18
CA GLY A 51 8.69 17.45 11.75
C GLY A 51 8.55 17.74 13.24
N ALA A 52 7.42 17.39 13.87
CA ALA A 52 7.20 17.68 15.28
C ALA A 52 7.82 16.62 16.20
N ARG A 53 7.86 16.94 17.49
CA ARG A 53 8.29 16.03 18.55
C ARG A 53 7.24 14.94 18.78
N VAL A 54 7.70 13.69 18.93
CA VAL A 54 6.87 12.53 19.28
C VAL A 54 6.28 12.72 20.69
N ARG A 55 5.00 12.38 20.84
CA ARG A 55 4.29 12.45 22.13
C ARG A 55 4.70 11.28 23.05
N LEU A 56 4.62 11.48 24.35
CA LEU A 56 4.96 10.44 25.34
C LEU A 56 4.18 9.13 25.15
N ALA A 57 2.97 9.19 24.61
CA ALA A 57 2.20 7.98 24.29
C ALA A 57 2.95 7.02 23.38
N ASN A 58 3.78 7.53 22.46
CA ASN A 58 4.53 6.75 21.48
C ASN A 58 6.01 6.55 21.84
N VAL A 59 6.50 7.16 22.94
CA VAL A 59 7.86 7.02 23.46
C VAL A 59 8.01 5.68 24.18
N PHE A 60 9.22 5.11 24.17
CA PHE A 60 9.55 3.85 24.83
C PHE A 60 9.25 3.90 26.34
N ASP A 61 8.90 2.74 26.92
CA ASP A 61 8.43 2.60 28.31
C ASP A 61 9.47 2.01 29.25
N ARG A 62 10.71 1.81 28.81
CA ARG A 62 11.78 1.16 29.58
C ARG A 62 13.05 2.00 29.61
N GLY A 63 13.97 1.60 30.50
CA GLY A 63 15.21 2.32 30.73
C GLY A 63 14.96 3.71 31.28
N ASP A 64 15.61 4.72 30.71
CA ASP A 64 15.46 6.12 31.12
C ASP A 64 14.23 6.79 30.50
N CYS A 65 13.51 6.10 29.59
CA CYS A 65 12.34 6.63 28.92
C CYS A 65 11.05 6.26 29.67
N LYS A 66 10.13 7.24 29.75
CA LYS A 66 8.89 7.17 30.54
C LYS A 66 7.65 7.29 29.65
N GLY A 67 7.70 6.70 28.45
CA GLY A 67 6.56 6.71 27.52
C GLY A 67 5.54 5.62 27.82
N ALA A 68 4.54 5.51 26.96
CA ALA A 68 3.56 4.42 26.99
C ALA A 68 3.80 3.36 25.91
N ASN A 69 4.83 3.49 25.11
CA ASN A 69 5.26 2.56 24.05
C ASN A 69 4.14 2.11 23.09
N ARG A 70 3.16 2.99 22.84
CA ARG A 70 2.07 2.70 21.93
C ARG A 70 2.50 2.93 20.48
N SER A 71 2.37 1.94 19.61
CA SER A 71 2.62 2.15 18.18
C SER A 71 1.64 3.20 17.64
N PRO A 72 2.10 4.13 16.77
CA PRO A 72 1.27 5.22 16.29
C PRO A 72 0.16 4.72 15.35
N GLN A 73 -0.96 5.47 15.31
CA GLN A 73 -1.92 5.38 14.24
C GLN A 73 -1.24 5.83 12.93
N LEU A 74 -1.47 5.09 11.85
CA LEU A 74 -0.99 5.43 10.50
C LEU A 74 -2.12 5.22 9.50
N ALA A 75 -2.20 6.08 8.49
CA ALA A 75 -3.06 5.91 7.33
C ALA A 75 -2.29 6.28 6.06
N TRP A 76 -2.57 5.59 4.94
CA TRP A 76 -1.93 5.89 3.67
C TRP A 76 -2.93 5.94 2.54
N HIS A 77 -2.60 6.76 1.52
CA HIS A 77 -3.48 7.10 0.42
C HIS A 77 -2.75 7.00 -0.92
N ASN A 78 -3.50 6.73 -1.97
CA ASN A 78 -3.04 6.69 -3.36
C ASN A 78 -1.83 5.75 -3.57
N PRO A 79 -1.90 4.48 -3.14
CA PRO A 79 -0.83 3.53 -3.42
C PRO A 79 -0.69 3.31 -4.92
N PRO A 80 0.51 3.03 -5.43
CA PRO A 80 0.72 2.76 -6.85
C PRO A 80 -0.15 1.61 -7.36
N PRO A 81 -0.63 1.67 -8.62
CA PRO A 81 -1.32 0.55 -9.25
C PRO A 81 -0.47 -0.73 -9.20
N GLY A 82 -1.11 -1.86 -8.97
CA GLY A 82 -0.41 -3.15 -8.82
C GLY A 82 0.03 -3.48 -7.40
N THR A 83 -0.29 -2.63 -6.41
CA THR A 83 -0.06 -2.93 -5.00
C THR A 83 -0.85 -4.16 -4.57
N ARG A 84 -0.15 -5.13 -3.97
CA ARG A 84 -0.71 -6.39 -3.46
C ARG A 84 -0.63 -6.52 -1.94
N GLY A 85 0.13 -5.65 -1.29
CA GLY A 85 0.26 -5.60 0.15
C GLY A 85 1.16 -4.45 0.56
N TYR A 86 1.33 -4.30 1.89
CA TYR A 86 2.17 -3.24 2.44
C TYR A 86 3.13 -3.79 3.49
N ALA A 87 4.21 -3.03 3.69
CA ALA A 87 5.07 -3.11 4.85
C ALA A 87 5.20 -1.71 5.48
N VAL A 88 5.45 -1.68 6.78
CA VAL A 88 5.67 -0.44 7.54
C VAL A 88 6.95 -0.57 8.32
N THR A 89 7.79 0.47 8.30
CA THR A 89 8.98 0.55 9.14
C THR A 89 9.04 1.86 9.90
N ILE A 90 9.69 1.84 11.06
CA ILE A 90 10.14 3.04 11.78
C ILE A 90 11.62 2.87 12.08
N PHE A 91 12.43 3.78 11.56
CA PHE A 91 13.88 3.74 11.63
C PHE A 91 14.45 5.08 12.11
N ASP A 92 15.44 5.03 12.99
CA ASP A 92 16.23 6.17 13.46
C ASP A 92 17.59 6.18 12.75
N PRO A 93 17.79 7.04 11.74
CA PRO A 93 19.06 7.14 11.04
C PRO A 93 20.14 7.91 11.82
N ASP A 94 19.79 8.58 12.90
CA ASP A 94 20.70 9.41 13.70
C ASP A 94 21.33 8.65 14.87
N ALA A 95 20.86 7.44 15.15
CA ALA A 95 21.46 6.58 16.16
C ALA A 95 22.87 6.12 15.75
N PRO A 96 23.82 5.99 16.70
CA PRO A 96 25.19 5.58 16.40
C PRO A 96 25.29 4.26 15.62
N GLY A 97 26.31 4.14 14.79
CA GLY A 97 26.57 2.94 13.99
C GLY A 97 25.74 2.91 12.71
N HIS A 98 24.83 1.96 12.62
CA HIS A 98 23.99 1.74 11.41
C HIS A 98 22.55 2.25 11.57
N GLY A 99 22.29 3.17 12.50
CA GLY A 99 20.97 3.58 12.88
C GLY A 99 20.28 2.58 13.81
N TRP A 100 18.97 2.74 14.05
CA TRP A 100 18.22 1.90 15.00
C TRP A 100 16.82 1.61 14.47
N TRP A 101 16.48 0.33 14.46
CA TRP A 101 15.17 -0.13 14.02
C TRP A 101 14.20 -0.17 15.21
N HIS A 102 13.15 0.65 15.11
CA HIS A 102 12.09 0.76 16.11
C HIS A 102 10.91 -0.15 15.83
N TRP A 103 10.60 -0.37 14.55
CA TRP A 103 9.48 -1.19 14.14
C TRP A 103 9.64 -1.65 12.69
N ALA A 104 9.23 -2.88 12.41
CA ALA A 104 9.11 -3.38 11.06
C ALA A 104 7.97 -4.39 10.99
N VAL A 105 7.01 -4.13 10.11
CA VAL A 105 5.80 -4.93 9.89
C VAL A 105 5.70 -5.30 8.43
N ALA A 106 5.38 -6.56 8.14
CA ALA A 106 5.09 -7.01 6.78
C ALA A 106 3.85 -7.91 6.72
N GLY A 107 3.42 -8.22 5.48
CA GLY A 107 2.23 -9.02 5.26
C GLY A 107 0.94 -8.26 5.53
N ILE A 108 0.95 -6.92 5.50
CA ILE A 108 -0.26 -6.12 5.59
C ILE A 108 -1.03 -6.28 4.27
N PRO A 109 -2.29 -6.78 4.28
CA PRO A 109 -3.08 -6.97 3.06
C PRO A 109 -3.34 -5.65 2.31
N ALA A 110 -3.46 -5.72 0.98
CA ALA A 110 -3.74 -4.54 0.13
C ALA A 110 -5.07 -3.83 0.47
N THR A 111 -6.00 -4.53 1.09
CA THR A 111 -7.29 -3.97 1.56
C THR A 111 -7.18 -3.15 2.84
N VAL A 112 -6.04 -3.22 3.54
CA VAL A 112 -5.77 -2.48 4.77
C VAL A 112 -4.95 -1.24 4.41
N THR A 113 -5.52 -0.06 4.58
CA THR A 113 -4.89 1.23 4.28
C THR A 113 -4.63 2.07 5.52
N SER A 114 -4.79 1.47 6.71
CA SER A 114 -4.47 2.12 7.97
C SER A 114 -4.16 1.11 9.07
N LEU A 115 -3.36 1.53 10.03
CA LEU A 115 -3.11 0.84 11.29
C LEU A 115 -3.66 1.69 12.43
N PRO A 116 -4.47 1.15 13.33
CA PRO A 116 -4.92 1.90 14.51
C PRO A 116 -3.76 2.20 15.47
N ALA A 117 -3.93 3.17 16.34
CA ALA A 117 -3.03 3.34 17.48
C ALA A 117 -2.93 2.02 18.25
N ASP A 118 -1.73 1.72 18.76
CA ASP A 118 -1.44 0.49 19.49
C ASP A 118 -1.61 -0.82 18.68
N ALA A 119 -1.49 -0.76 17.34
CA ALA A 119 -1.64 -1.92 16.46
C ALA A 119 -0.70 -3.07 16.83
N SER A 120 0.52 -2.76 17.30
CA SER A 120 1.53 -3.73 17.72
C SER A 120 1.08 -4.54 18.93
N ALA A 121 0.68 -3.89 20.02
CA ALA A 121 0.35 -4.57 21.28
C ALA A 121 -1.09 -5.11 21.32
N SER A 122 -2.04 -4.51 20.58
CA SER A 122 -3.47 -4.87 20.61
C SER A 122 -3.80 -6.21 19.92
N GLY A 123 -2.83 -6.84 19.25
CA GLY A 123 -3.05 -8.03 18.45
C GLY A 123 -3.74 -7.74 17.10
N PHE A 124 -3.89 -6.48 16.70
CA PHE A 124 -4.49 -6.09 15.42
C PHE A 124 -3.73 -6.70 14.26
N LEU A 125 -2.41 -6.60 14.25
CA LEU A 125 -1.56 -7.11 13.16
C LEU A 125 -1.73 -8.62 12.96
N ARG A 126 -1.76 -9.39 14.04
CA ARG A 126 -2.01 -10.84 13.97
C ARG A 126 -3.38 -11.16 13.37
N ARG A 127 -4.43 -10.37 13.69
CA ARG A 127 -5.79 -10.59 13.14
C ARG A 127 -5.87 -10.37 11.63
N ILE A 128 -5.05 -9.48 11.08
CA ILE A 128 -4.97 -9.22 9.63
C ILE A 128 -3.93 -10.10 8.91
N GLY A 129 -3.25 -11.00 9.63
CA GLY A 129 -2.22 -11.88 9.07
C GLY A 129 -0.86 -11.22 8.86
N ALA A 130 -0.65 -10.00 9.39
CA ALA A 130 0.64 -9.33 9.36
C ALA A 130 1.56 -9.83 10.48
N SER A 131 2.87 -9.71 10.25
CA SER A 131 3.92 -10.13 11.17
C SER A 131 4.87 -8.99 11.48
N GLU A 132 5.44 -9.01 12.67
CA GLU A 132 6.42 -8.04 13.14
C GLU A 132 7.80 -8.68 13.25
N ALA A 133 8.83 -7.93 12.87
CA ALA A 133 10.22 -8.33 13.07
C ALA A 133 10.71 -7.93 14.45
N ARG A 134 11.85 -8.52 14.83
CA ARG A 134 12.57 -8.11 16.04
C ARG A 134 13.27 -6.78 15.80
N ASN A 135 12.92 -5.79 16.61
CA ASN A 135 13.55 -4.48 16.63
C ASN A 135 14.91 -4.51 17.35
N ASP A 136 15.64 -3.39 17.32
CA ASP A 136 16.98 -3.34 17.92
C ASP A 136 16.97 -3.26 19.46
N PHE A 137 15.80 -3.09 20.10
CA PHE A 137 15.64 -3.34 21.55
C PHE A 137 15.53 -4.84 21.88
N GLY A 138 15.56 -5.73 20.88
CA GLY A 138 15.41 -7.17 21.06
C GLY A 138 13.96 -7.63 21.24
N LEU A 139 12.98 -6.81 20.88
CA LEU A 139 11.54 -7.07 21.03
C LEU A 139 10.91 -7.34 19.67
N ASP A 140 10.02 -8.30 19.59
CA ASP A 140 9.15 -8.48 18.42
C ASP A 140 8.00 -7.48 18.53
N GLY A 141 8.02 -6.43 17.69
CA GLY A 141 7.04 -5.37 17.69
C GLY A 141 7.60 -3.95 17.74
N TYR A 142 6.76 -3.03 18.22
CA TYR A 142 7.10 -1.63 18.32
C TYR A 142 7.93 -1.33 19.57
N GLY A 143 9.03 -0.57 19.37
CA GLY A 143 9.79 0.08 20.44
C GLY A 143 9.89 1.57 20.13
N GLY A 144 9.31 2.40 20.99
CA GLY A 144 9.26 3.84 20.79
C GLY A 144 10.63 4.52 20.83
N PRO A 145 10.71 5.81 20.44
CA PRO A 145 11.91 6.64 20.61
C PRO A 145 12.44 6.63 22.02
N CYS A 146 13.76 6.47 22.17
CA CYS A 146 14.46 6.59 23.46
C CYS A 146 15.95 6.85 23.20
N PRO A 147 16.33 7.99 22.58
CA PRO A 147 17.71 8.32 22.33
C PRO A 147 18.42 8.72 23.63
N PRO A 148 19.75 8.64 23.70
CA PRO A 148 20.51 9.24 24.79
C PRO A 148 20.25 10.74 24.92
N PRO A 149 20.45 11.34 26.10
CA PRO A 149 20.40 12.79 26.25
C PRO A 149 21.33 13.50 25.27
N GLY A 150 20.80 14.55 24.61
CA GLY A 150 21.58 15.30 23.62
C GLY A 150 20.75 15.85 22.48
N LYS A 151 21.34 15.80 21.27
CA LYS A 151 20.64 16.26 20.07
C LYS A 151 19.44 15.35 19.77
N PRO A 152 18.26 15.93 19.44
CA PRO A 152 17.12 15.12 19.02
C PRO A 152 17.43 14.32 17.74
N HIS A 153 16.98 13.06 17.73
CA HIS A 153 17.04 12.17 16.58
C HIS A 153 15.79 12.29 15.72
N ARG A 154 15.92 11.93 14.44
CA ARG A 154 14.81 11.78 13.51
C ARG A 154 14.32 10.34 13.55
N TYR A 155 13.01 10.19 13.39
CA TYR A 155 12.38 8.88 13.24
C TYR A 155 11.63 8.89 11.93
N VAL A 156 12.06 8.05 11.00
CA VAL A 156 11.51 7.96 9.65
C VAL A 156 10.52 6.80 9.62
N ILE A 157 9.26 7.13 9.47
CA ILE A 157 8.18 6.20 9.24
C ILE A 157 8.06 5.99 7.73
N THR A 158 8.17 4.75 7.25
CA THR A 158 8.02 4.43 5.83
C THR A 158 6.93 3.40 5.64
N VAL A 159 5.97 3.68 4.77
CA VAL A 159 5.02 2.72 4.24
C VAL A 159 5.48 2.33 2.84
N TYR A 160 5.65 1.04 2.62
CA TYR A 160 6.02 0.46 1.33
C TYR A 160 4.80 -0.17 0.69
N ALA A 161 4.50 0.21 -0.54
CA ALA A 161 3.56 -0.50 -1.40
C ALA A 161 4.31 -1.62 -2.13
N LEU A 162 3.84 -2.86 -2.02
CA LEU A 162 4.54 -4.05 -2.48
C LEU A 162 3.79 -4.72 -3.64
N LYS A 163 4.52 -5.21 -4.65
CA LYS A 163 3.98 -5.99 -5.78
C LYS A 163 3.68 -7.46 -5.44
N GLY A 164 4.01 -7.92 -4.23
CA GLY A 164 3.81 -9.28 -3.75
C GLY A 164 3.59 -9.32 -2.25
N THR A 165 3.12 -10.46 -1.75
CA THR A 165 2.86 -10.72 -0.32
C THR A 165 3.90 -11.65 0.31
N ASP A 166 4.89 -12.10 -0.45
CA ASP A 166 5.83 -13.18 -0.05
C ASP A 166 6.95 -12.72 0.88
N LEU A 167 6.83 -11.53 1.46
CA LEU A 167 7.71 -11.13 2.56
C LEU A 167 7.51 -12.06 3.74
N ARG A 168 8.39 -13.03 3.86
CA ARG A 168 8.42 -13.97 4.98
C ARG A 168 9.11 -13.35 6.18
N VAL A 169 8.41 -12.46 6.83
CA VAL A 169 8.81 -12.03 8.15
C VAL A 169 8.33 -13.05 9.13
N SER A 170 9.24 -13.88 9.60
CA SER A 170 8.99 -14.70 10.78
C SER A 170 9.31 -13.87 12.03
N GLN A 171 8.48 -14.01 13.07
CA GLN A 171 8.82 -13.53 14.40
C GLN A 171 10.25 -13.93 14.77
N GLY A 172 11.00 -13.00 15.36
CA GLY A 172 12.39 -13.21 15.75
C GLY A 172 13.44 -12.94 14.68
N ARG A 173 13.06 -12.65 13.42
CA ARG A 173 14.04 -12.16 12.42
C ARG A 173 14.37 -10.69 12.69
N PRO A 174 15.67 -10.31 12.68
CA PRO A 174 16.06 -8.91 12.86
C PRO A 174 15.47 -7.99 11.78
N ALA A 175 15.00 -6.81 12.18
CA ALA A 175 14.44 -5.82 11.28
C ALA A 175 15.37 -5.42 10.11
N PRO A 176 16.71 -5.31 10.25
CA PRO A 176 17.61 -5.04 9.14
C PRO A 176 17.54 -6.05 7.99
N MET A 177 17.18 -7.29 8.24
CA MET A 177 17.00 -8.29 7.18
C MET A 177 15.81 -8.01 6.28
N PHE A 178 14.88 -7.23 6.76
CA PHE A 178 13.70 -6.77 6.03
C PHE A 178 14.00 -5.79 4.91
N GLU A 179 14.95 -4.89 5.14
CA GLU A 179 15.23 -3.80 4.20
C GLU A 179 15.58 -4.34 2.81
N HIS A 180 16.39 -5.39 2.76
CA HIS A 180 16.77 -6.02 1.50
C HIS A 180 15.57 -6.69 0.81
N GLU A 181 14.76 -7.43 1.55
CA GLU A 181 13.58 -8.13 1.00
C GLU A 181 12.50 -7.13 0.55
N ILE A 182 12.24 -6.09 1.34
CA ILE A 182 11.30 -5.00 0.99
C ILE A 182 11.76 -4.30 -0.29
N GLY A 183 13.05 -3.97 -0.41
CA GLY A 183 13.60 -3.26 -1.56
C GLY A 183 13.35 -3.98 -2.89
N THR A 184 13.30 -5.30 -2.91
CA THR A 184 13.03 -6.09 -4.14
C THR A 184 11.56 -6.12 -4.54
N LEU A 185 10.65 -5.89 -3.59
CA LEU A 185 9.20 -5.98 -3.78
C LEU A 185 8.50 -4.63 -3.83
N ALA A 186 9.13 -3.57 -3.32
CA ALA A 186 8.55 -2.23 -3.26
C ALA A 186 8.38 -1.63 -4.66
N ILE A 187 7.17 -1.14 -4.94
CA ILE A 187 6.82 -0.39 -6.14
C ILE A 187 6.52 1.08 -5.85
N GLY A 188 6.54 1.46 -4.59
CA GLY A 188 6.40 2.84 -4.12
C GLY A 188 6.56 2.94 -2.62
N THR A 189 6.92 4.14 -2.15
CA THR A 189 7.08 4.45 -0.74
C THR A 189 6.40 5.76 -0.38
N ALA A 190 5.87 5.84 0.84
CA ALA A 190 5.40 7.07 1.46
C ALA A 190 6.09 7.25 2.80
N GLN A 191 6.54 8.46 3.10
CA GLN A 191 7.33 8.73 4.31
C GLN A 191 6.77 9.87 5.14
N LEU A 192 6.91 9.73 6.45
CA LEU A 192 6.64 10.73 7.47
C LEU A 192 7.85 10.76 8.41
N THR A 193 8.38 11.94 8.71
CA THR A 193 9.49 12.08 9.66
C THR A 193 9.07 12.91 10.86
N VAL A 194 9.41 12.43 12.04
CA VAL A 194 9.22 13.11 13.32
C VAL A 194 10.53 13.16 14.10
N THR A 195 10.56 13.87 15.21
CA THR A 195 11.76 14.00 16.04
C THR A 195 11.48 13.64 17.50
N TYR A 196 12.50 13.16 18.20
CA TYR A 196 12.48 13.03 19.65
C TYR A 196 13.89 13.15 20.24
N GLY A 197 14.01 13.76 21.40
CA GLY A 197 15.22 13.87 22.19
C GLY A 197 14.87 14.00 23.66
N GLN A 198 15.76 13.56 24.55
CA GLN A 198 15.67 13.75 26.00
C GLN A 198 16.24 15.09 26.42
#